data_243bbe658535b2e45b969d2568750796
#
_entry.id   243bbe658535b2e45b969d2568750796
#
_cell.length_a   1.000
_cell.length_b   1.000
_cell.length_c   1.000
_cell.angle_alpha   90.00
_cell.angle_beta   90.00
_cell.angle_gamma   90.00
#
_symmetry.space_group_name_H-M   'P 1'
#
loop_
_entity.id
_entity.type
_entity.pdbx_description
1 polymer ?
#
loop_
_entity_poly.entity_id
_entity_poly.type
_entity_poly.pdbx_seq_one_letter_code
_entity_poly.pdbx_strand_id
1 'polypeptide(L)'
;GLKDTTVDTYISRFLKYKEIIPFKKGLYVSTDFFEKNRTDISYSFYLANIIRTPSYVSSWAALQYYNLATEAIHSITSITPKVTREFQTKAGNFAYQSIKKDLFSDFSLANGKFDFYIASPSKALFDLLYFRTRQFRGVKLNAVKGLIEELRIDFDEMDKTEQKKFYLMIKKSI
;
A
#
# COMPACT_ATOMS: atom_id res chain seq x y z
N GLY A 1 -23.67 -1.82 26.67
CA GLY A 1 -22.94 -0.89 25.79
C GLY A 1 -23.66 0.46 25.71
N LEU A 2 -22.97 1.52 25.27
CA LEU A 2 -23.58 2.82 25.03
C LEU A 2 -24.54 2.74 23.83
N LYS A 3 -25.63 3.52 23.86
CA LYS A 3 -26.54 3.65 22.71
C LYS A 3 -25.80 4.38 21.55
N ASP A 4 -26.08 4.01 20.29
CA ASP A 4 -25.44 4.61 19.10
C ASP A 4 -25.51 6.13 19.09
N THR A 5 -26.66 6.71 19.46
CA THR A 5 -26.83 8.17 19.58
C THR A 5 -25.88 8.82 20.60
N THR A 6 -25.54 8.11 21.68
CA THR A 6 -24.58 8.57 22.68
C THR A 6 -23.16 8.55 22.13
N VAL A 7 -22.79 7.50 21.39
CA VAL A 7 -21.48 7.37 20.73
C VAL A 7 -21.29 8.49 19.71
N ASP A 8 -22.28 8.75 18.86
CA ASP A 8 -22.23 9.84 17.86
C ASP A 8 -22.07 11.21 18.50
N THR A 9 -22.71 11.43 19.65
CA THR A 9 -22.57 12.69 20.40
C THR A 9 -21.14 12.87 20.92
N TYR A 10 -20.52 11.82 21.48
CA TYR A 10 -19.13 11.88 21.92
C TYR A 10 -18.16 12.10 20.75
N ILE A 11 -18.33 11.37 19.65
CA ILE A 11 -17.52 11.54 18.45
C ILE A 11 -17.59 12.99 17.93
N SER A 12 -18.80 13.55 17.82
CA SER A 12 -19.03 14.94 17.39
C SER A 12 -18.32 15.95 18.31
N ARG A 13 -18.37 15.70 19.62
CA ARG A 13 -17.68 16.52 20.61
C ARG A 13 -16.15 16.44 20.45
N PHE A 14 -15.58 15.24 20.37
CA PHE A 14 -14.14 15.05 20.21
C PHE A 14 -13.61 15.63 18.88
N LEU A 15 -14.40 15.53 17.80
CA LEU A 15 -14.08 16.19 16.53
C LEU A 15 -14.09 17.72 16.66
N LYS A 16 -15.08 18.29 17.35
CA LYS A 16 -15.18 19.73 17.61
C LYS A 16 -13.98 20.27 18.39
N TYR A 17 -13.52 19.53 19.39
CA TYR A 17 -12.35 19.88 20.20
C TYR A 17 -11.01 19.42 19.58
N LYS A 18 -11.03 18.82 18.37
CA LYS A 18 -9.84 18.31 17.66
C LYS A 18 -9.06 17.27 18.45
N GLU A 19 -9.70 16.54 19.34
CA GLU A 19 -9.11 15.47 20.14
C GLU A 19 -8.91 14.19 19.31
N ILE A 20 -9.72 14.01 18.26
CA ILE A 20 -9.62 12.92 17.31
C ILE A 20 -9.59 13.41 15.86
N ILE A 21 -8.96 12.62 15.00
CA ILE A 21 -8.83 12.82 13.56
C ILE A 21 -9.60 11.73 12.82
N PRO A 22 -10.52 12.05 11.90
CA PRO A 22 -11.18 11.06 11.07
C PRO A 22 -10.28 10.62 9.90
N PHE A 23 -10.17 9.31 9.66
CA PHE A 23 -9.55 8.76 8.45
C PHE A 23 -10.58 8.29 7.43
N LYS A 24 -11.68 7.73 7.91
CA LYS A 24 -12.89 7.40 7.13
C LYS A 24 -14.07 7.30 8.09
N LYS A 25 -15.29 7.13 7.57
CA LYS A 25 -16.47 6.88 8.40
C LYS A 25 -16.23 5.67 9.32
N GLY A 26 -16.35 5.91 10.62
CA GLY A 26 -16.17 4.88 11.68
C GLY A 26 -14.72 4.56 12.04
N LEU A 27 -13.73 5.29 11.49
CA LEU A 27 -12.32 5.13 11.84
C LEU A 27 -11.71 6.48 12.25
N TYR A 28 -11.30 6.55 13.50
CA TYR A 28 -10.73 7.75 14.12
C TYR A 28 -9.44 7.40 14.85
N VAL A 29 -8.57 8.38 15.01
CA VAL A 29 -7.35 8.27 15.83
C VAL A 29 -7.26 9.46 16.78
N SER A 30 -6.68 9.28 17.96
CA SER A 30 -6.33 10.40 18.83
C SER A 30 -5.36 11.32 18.14
N THR A 31 -5.60 12.65 18.24
CA THR A 31 -4.71 13.67 17.67
C THR A 31 -3.30 13.56 18.22
N ASP A 32 -3.16 13.41 19.53
CA ASP A 32 -1.85 13.28 20.18
C ASP A 32 -1.09 12.04 19.71
N PHE A 33 -1.79 10.90 19.55
CA PHE A 33 -1.19 9.67 19.06
C PHE A 33 -0.72 9.83 17.61
N PHE A 34 -1.54 10.45 16.77
CA PHE A 34 -1.20 10.72 15.39
C PHE A 34 0.03 11.63 15.28
N GLU A 35 0.06 12.76 15.99
CA GLU A 35 1.17 13.72 15.94
C GLU A 35 2.50 13.09 16.39
N LYS A 36 2.48 12.20 17.39
CA LYS A 36 3.67 11.48 17.87
C LYS A 36 4.22 10.45 16.86
N ASN A 37 3.40 9.96 15.94
CA ASN A 37 3.76 8.84 15.08
C ASN A 37 3.73 9.18 13.57
N ARG A 38 3.23 10.33 13.15
CA ARG A 38 3.00 10.69 11.75
C ARG A 38 4.24 10.71 10.86
N THR A 39 5.44 10.82 11.44
CA THR A 39 6.72 10.78 10.71
C THR A 39 7.28 9.37 10.56
N ASP A 40 6.68 8.39 11.24
CA ASP A 40 7.10 6.99 11.18
C ASP A 40 6.46 6.31 9.97
N ILE A 41 7.28 5.80 9.04
CA ILE A 41 6.78 5.14 7.83
C ILE A 41 5.98 3.87 8.17
N SER A 42 6.37 3.12 9.22
CA SER A 42 5.64 1.93 9.64
C SER A 42 4.22 2.27 10.10
N TYR A 43 4.03 3.43 10.73
CA TYR A 43 2.71 3.93 11.10
C TYR A 43 1.85 4.24 9.86
N SER A 44 2.43 4.88 8.86
CA SER A 44 1.72 5.18 7.62
C SER A 44 1.30 3.91 6.87
N PHE A 45 2.13 2.88 6.84
CA PHE A 45 1.83 1.58 6.23
C PHE A 45 0.80 0.77 7.03
N TYR A 46 0.89 0.81 8.36
CA TYR A 46 -0.12 0.27 9.25
C TYR A 46 -1.49 0.91 9.02
N LEU A 47 -1.56 2.25 8.92
CA LEU A 47 -2.78 2.97 8.58
C LEU A 47 -3.35 2.54 7.24
N ALA A 48 -2.50 2.36 6.21
CA ALA A 48 -2.94 1.88 4.91
C ALA A 48 -3.67 0.52 5.03
N ASN A 49 -3.16 -0.40 5.85
CA ASN A 49 -3.80 -1.70 6.05
C ASN A 49 -5.13 -1.61 6.82
N ILE A 50 -5.25 -0.70 7.80
CA ILE A 50 -6.47 -0.52 8.59
C ILE A 50 -7.56 0.21 7.81
N ILE A 51 -7.20 1.25 7.04
CA ILE A 51 -8.16 2.02 6.27
C ILE A 51 -8.96 1.12 5.33
N ARG A 52 -8.33 0.08 4.77
CA ARG A 52 -9.01 -0.88 3.89
C ARG A 52 -8.45 -2.30 4.02
N THR A 53 -9.11 -3.13 4.77
CA THR A 53 -8.75 -4.54 4.99
C THR A 53 -9.64 -5.48 4.15
N PRO A 54 -9.12 -6.57 3.54
CA PRO A 54 -7.71 -6.91 3.47
C PRO A 54 -6.97 -6.08 2.41
N SER A 55 -5.72 -5.74 2.68
CA SER A 55 -4.81 -5.10 1.74
C SER A 55 -3.36 -5.28 2.19
N TYR A 56 -2.43 -5.07 1.29
CA TYR A 56 -1.00 -4.94 1.58
C TYR A 56 -0.41 -3.76 0.81
N VAL A 57 0.59 -3.10 1.39
CA VAL A 57 1.34 -2.01 0.74
C VAL A 57 2.17 -2.59 -0.40
N SER A 58 2.19 -1.92 -1.56
CA SER A 58 2.85 -2.41 -2.77
C SER A 58 3.35 -1.28 -3.68
N SER A 59 3.72 -1.62 -4.92
CA SER A 59 4.18 -0.68 -5.94
C SER A 59 5.31 0.22 -5.43
N TRP A 60 5.29 1.51 -5.78
CA TRP A 60 6.34 2.46 -5.41
C TRP A 60 6.61 2.52 -3.92
N ALA A 61 5.57 2.49 -3.08
CA ALA A 61 5.72 2.55 -1.62
C ALA A 61 6.52 1.37 -1.06
N ALA A 62 6.27 0.16 -1.56
CA ALA A 62 7.02 -1.03 -1.16
C ALA A 62 8.42 -1.06 -1.78
N LEU A 63 8.57 -0.68 -3.07
CA LEU A 63 9.89 -0.61 -3.71
C LEU A 63 10.81 0.39 -3.01
N GLN A 64 10.30 1.55 -2.60
CA GLN A 64 11.08 2.51 -1.83
C GLN A 64 11.45 1.98 -0.44
N TYR A 65 10.53 1.28 0.24
CA TYR A 65 10.81 0.64 1.53
C TYR A 65 11.98 -0.35 1.44
N TYR A 66 12.12 -1.04 0.30
CA TYR A 66 13.24 -1.96 0.01
C TYR A 66 14.46 -1.28 -0.62
N ASN A 67 14.47 0.05 -0.74
CA ASN A 67 15.54 0.83 -1.40
C ASN A 67 15.76 0.44 -2.88
N LEU A 68 14.71 -0.02 -3.57
CA LEU A 68 14.75 -0.39 -4.99
C LEU A 68 14.26 0.73 -5.91
N ALA A 69 13.79 1.83 -5.36
CA ALA A 69 13.34 3.00 -6.13
C ALA A 69 13.49 4.28 -5.29
N THR A 70 13.76 5.40 -5.97
CA THR A 70 13.95 6.72 -5.36
C THR A 70 12.82 7.71 -5.68
N GLU A 71 11.77 7.25 -6.36
CA GLU A 71 10.63 8.10 -6.74
C GLU A 71 9.90 8.65 -5.51
N ALA A 72 9.50 9.92 -5.57
CA ALA A 72 8.74 10.55 -4.50
C ALA A 72 7.34 9.93 -4.36
N ILE A 73 6.99 9.46 -3.16
CA ILE A 73 5.69 8.86 -2.89
C ILE A 73 4.69 9.96 -2.53
N HIS A 74 3.75 10.25 -3.43
CA HIS A 74 2.63 11.17 -3.18
C HIS A 74 1.40 10.48 -2.57
N SER A 75 1.31 9.16 -2.73
CA SER A 75 0.22 8.34 -2.22
C SER A 75 0.71 6.94 -1.90
N ILE A 76 0.35 6.43 -0.73
CA ILE A 76 0.65 5.04 -0.36
C ILE A 76 -0.26 4.12 -1.16
N THR A 77 0.31 3.39 -2.10
CA THR A 77 -0.42 2.42 -2.91
C THR A 77 -0.48 1.08 -2.21
N SER A 78 -1.69 0.56 -2.07
CA SER A 78 -1.97 -0.77 -1.53
C SER A 78 -2.79 -1.59 -2.53
N ILE A 79 -2.63 -2.90 -2.48
CA ILE A 79 -3.36 -3.86 -3.30
C ILE A 79 -4.43 -4.54 -2.44
N THR A 80 -5.60 -4.75 -3.03
CA THR A 80 -6.75 -5.36 -2.35
C THR A 80 -7.60 -6.19 -3.32
N PRO A 81 -8.27 -7.27 -2.87
CA PRO A 81 -9.27 -7.96 -3.70
C PRO A 81 -10.61 -7.21 -3.78
N LYS A 82 -10.76 -6.10 -3.04
CA LYS A 82 -11.95 -5.23 -3.08
C LYS A 82 -11.85 -4.22 -4.22
N VAL A 83 -12.95 -3.53 -4.53
CA VAL A 83 -12.99 -2.50 -5.59
C VAL A 83 -11.97 -1.39 -5.33
N THR A 84 -11.39 -0.85 -6.40
CA THR A 84 -10.45 0.28 -6.37
C THR A 84 -11.07 1.48 -5.64
N ARG A 85 -10.29 2.13 -4.78
CA ARG A 85 -10.72 3.31 -4.01
C ARG A 85 -9.52 4.13 -3.55
N GLU A 86 -9.73 5.42 -3.42
CA GLU A 86 -8.78 6.36 -2.84
C GLU A 86 -9.35 7.02 -1.58
N PHE A 87 -8.47 7.33 -0.64
CA PHE A 87 -8.79 8.07 0.57
C PHE A 87 -7.78 9.20 0.72
N GLN A 88 -8.29 10.42 0.81
CA GLN A 88 -7.52 11.60 1.19
C GLN A 88 -7.76 11.86 2.67
N THR A 89 -6.72 11.86 3.47
CA THR A 89 -6.81 11.99 4.92
C THR A 89 -5.77 12.99 5.42
N LYS A 90 -5.85 13.38 6.68
CA LYS A 90 -4.80 14.18 7.32
C LYS A 90 -3.45 13.44 7.42
N ALA A 91 -3.46 12.10 7.35
CA ALA A 91 -2.26 11.28 7.36
C ALA A 91 -1.63 11.11 5.96
N GLY A 92 -2.23 11.68 4.92
CA GLY A 92 -1.79 11.55 3.54
C GLY A 92 -2.83 10.88 2.65
N ASN A 93 -2.40 10.55 1.43
CA ASN A 93 -3.22 9.92 0.41
C ASN A 93 -2.97 8.41 0.40
N PHE A 94 -4.05 7.64 0.33
CA PHE A 94 -4.01 6.18 0.29
C PHE A 94 -4.80 5.69 -0.92
N ALA A 95 -4.11 5.02 -1.86
CA ALA A 95 -4.70 4.46 -3.07
C ALA A 95 -4.77 2.93 -2.96
N TYR A 96 -5.93 2.36 -3.24
CA TYR A 96 -6.16 0.92 -3.23
C TYR A 96 -6.54 0.46 -4.62
N GLN A 97 -5.73 -0.40 -5.21
CA GLN A 97 -5.96 -0.97 -6.52
C GLN A 97 -6.49 -2.40 -6.39
N SER A 98 -7.57 -2.66 -7.13
CA SER A 98 -8.22 -3.97 -7.15
C SER A 98 -7.40 -4.96 -7.96
N ILE A 99 -7.12 -6.13 -7.40
CA ILE A 99 -6.46 -7.23 -8.11
C ILE A 99 -7.31 -8.50 -8.07
N LYS A 100 -7.14 -9.39 -9.03
CA LYS A 100 -7.77 -10.71 -9.04
C LYS A 100 -7.34 -11.51 -7.80
N LYS A 101 -8.26 -12.30 -7.23
CA LYS A 101 -7.99 -13.08 -6.02
C LYS A 101 -6.76 -13.98 -6.14
N ASP A 102 -6.57 -14.61 -7.31
CA ASP A 102 -5.44 -15.51 -7.57
C ASP A 102 -4.07 -14.78 -7.58
N LEU A 103 -4.09 -13.47 -7.78
CA LEU A 103 -2.90 -12.62 -7.74
C LEU A 103 -2.72 -11.89 -6.40
N PHE A 104 -3.66 -12.07 -5.45
CA PHE A 104 -3.57 -11.49 -4.10
C PHE A 104 -2.71 -12.39 -3.21
N SER A 105 -1.40 -12.40 -3.45
CA SER A 105 -0.40 -13.28 -2.83
C SER A 105 0.96 -12.57 -2.69
N ASP A 106 1.95 -13.28 -2.21
CA ASP A 106 3.35 -12.86 -2.13
C ASP A 106 3.57 -11.56 -1.33
N PHE A 107 2.86 -11.45 -0.22
CA PHE A 107 3.02 -10.42 0.80
C PHE A 107 3.17 -11.06 2.18
N SER A 108 3.78 -10.35 3.10
CA SER A 108 4.02 -10.81 4.47
C SER A 108 3.79 -9.70 5.49
N LEU A 109 3.66 -10.09 6.75
CA LEU A 109 3.66 -9.15 7.87
C LEU A 109 5.10 -8.69 8.12
N ALA A 110 5.35 -7.40 7.99
CA ALA A 110 6.59 -6.77 8.43
C ALA A 110 6.42 -6.32 9.88
N ASN A 111 7.34 -6.73 10.73
CA ASN A 111 7.35 -6.36 12.14
C ASN A 111 8.14 -5.06 12.32
N GLY A 112 7.60 -4.14 13.11
CA GLY A 112 8.22 -2.86 13.42
C GLY A 112 7.59 -2.24 14.67
N LYS A 113 7.67 -0.93 14.81
CA LYS A 113 6.90 -0.23 15.83
C LYS A 113 5.40 -0.41 15.59
N PHE A 114 5.00 -0.47 14.34
CA PHE A 114 3.65 -0.82 13.88
C PHE A 114 3.79 -1.93 12.85
N ASP A 115 3.13 -3.05 13.07
CA ASP A 115 3.13 -4.17 12.14
C ASP A 115 2.22 -3.88 10.95
N PHE A 116 2.68 -4.19 9.74
CA PHE A 116 1.93 -3.95 8.51
C PHE A 116 2.19 -5.02 7.46
N TYR A 117 1.21 -5.27 6.61
CA TYR A 117 1.36 -6.15 5.45
C TYR A 117 1.96 -5.41 4.27
N ILE A 118 3.01 -5.99 3.68
CA ILE A 118 3.74 -5.44 2.54
C ILE A 118 4.06 -6.54 1.52
N ALA A 119 3.96 -6.19 0.24
CA ALA A 119 4.40 -7.06 -0.85
C ALA A 119 5.88 -7.43 -0.71
N SER A 120 6.29 -8.63 -1.16
CA SER A 120 7.71 -8.91 -1.37
C SER A 120 8.28 -7.97 -2.47
N PRO A 121 9.61 -7.80 -2.57
CA PRO A 121 10.22 -6.98 -3.61
C PRO A 121 9.76 -7.32 -5.03
N SER A 122 9.76 -8.63 -5.36
CA SER A 122 9.28 -9.13 -6.64
C SER A 122 7.81 -8.84 -6.89
N LYS A 123 6.98 -8.97 -5.86
CA LYS A 123 5.54 -8.70 -5.95
C LYS A 123 5.25 -7.21 -6.08
N ALA A 124 5.98 -6.35 -5.36
CA ALA A 124 5.84 -4.91 -5.48
C ALA A 124 6.11 -4.40 -6.91
N LEU A 125 7.17 -4.92 -7.54
CA LEU A 125 7.50 -4.62 -8.92
C LEU A 125 6.47 -5.22 -9.90
N PHE A 126 6.04 -6.45 -9.66
CA PHE A 126 4.98 -7.08 -10.45
C PHE A 126 3.69 -6.24 -10.44
N ASP A 127 3.22 -5.84 -9.27
CA ASP A 127 2.00 -5.04 -9.12
C ASP A 127 2.14 -3.68 -9.82
N LEU A 128 3.28 -3.02 -9.69
CA LEU A 128 3.56 -1.76 -10.37
C LEU A 128 3.41 -1.91 -11.88
N LEU A 129 4.06 -2.91 -12.48
CA LEU A 129 3.99 -3.15 -13.93
C LEU A 129 2.61 -3.64 -14.36
N TYR A 130 1.95 -4.48 -13.58
CA TYR A 130 0.61 -5.00 -13.86
C TYR A 130 -0.40 -3.87 -14.07
N PHE A 131 -0.41 -2.88 -13.20
CA PHE A 131 -1.34 -1.76 -13.34
C PHE A 131 -0.89 -0.75 -14.40
N ARG A 132 0.42 -0.47 -14.51
CA ARG A 132 0.95 0.44 -15.52
C ARG A 132 0.70 -0.06 -16.95
N THR A 133 0.79 -1.36 -17.17
CA THR A 133 0.60 -1.99 -18.49
C THR A 133 -0.81 -2.50 -18.74
N ARG A 134 -1.79 -2.09 -17.93
CA ARG A 134 -3.17 -2.59 -18.02
C ARG A 134 -3.23 -4.12 -18.02
N GLN A 135 -2.63 -4.77 -17.02
CA GLN A 135 -2.60 -6.21 -16.83
C GLN A 135 -1.77 -6.95 -17.91
N PHE A 136 -0.62 -6.38 -18.27
CA PHE A 136 0.32 -6.88 -19.29
C PHE A 136 -0.30 -7.04 -20.69
N ARG A 137 -1.37 -6.31 -21.02
CA ARG A 137 -1.98 -6.37 -22.35
C ARG A 137 -0.99 -5.93 -23.43
N GLY A 138 -0.64 -6.87 -24.33
CA GLY A 138 0.29 -6.63 -25.44
C GLY A 138 1.76 -6.49 -25.03
N VAL A 139 2.10 -6.73 -23.77
CA VAL A 139 3.49 -6.71 -23.29
C VAL A 139 4.14 -8.07 -23.60
N LYS A 140 5.27 -8.03 -24.27
CA LYS A 140 6.11 -9.23 -24.50
C LYS A 140 7.16 -9.33 -23.39
N LEU A 141 7.56 -10.56 -23.05
CA LEU A 141 8.54 -10.79 -21.97
C LEU A 141 9.86 -10.02 -22.17
N ASN A 142 10.33 -9.90 -23.41
CA ASN A 142 11.55 -9.16 -23.73
C ASN A 142 11.44 -7.64 -23.54
N ALA A 143 10.21 -7.09 -23.52
CA ALA A 143 9.98 -5.65 -23.27
C ALA A 143 9.97 -5.32 -21.77
N VAL A 144 9.83 -6.29 -20.89
CA VAL A 144 9.75 -6.08 -19.43
C VAL A 144 11.01 -5.41 -18.88
N LYS A 145 12.19 -5.81 -19.37
CA LYS A 145 13.47 -5.20 -18.96
C LYS A 145 13.51 -3.71 -19.28
N GLY A 146 13.12 -3.31 -20.48
CA GLY A 146 13.05 -1.90 -20.87
C GLY A 146 12.07 -1.09 -20.00
N LEU A 147 10.94 -1.69 -19.59
CA LEU A 147 10.00 -1.03 -18.68
C LEU A 147 10.61 -0.81 -17.27
N ILE A 148 11.40 -1.75 -16.78
CA ILE A 148 12.11 -1.62 -15.49
C ILE A 148 13.14 -0.49 -15.57
N GLU A 149 13.93 -0.44 -16.66
CA GLU A 149 14.93 0.59 -16.92
C GLU A 149 14.28 1.99 -17.06
N GLU A 150 13.18 2.10 -17.81
CA GLU A 150 12.39 3.33 -17.95
C GLU A 150 11.93 3.88 -16.59
N LEU A 151 11.52 2.99 -15.69
CA LEU A 151 11.06 3.33 -14.35
C LEU A 151 12.20 3.58 -13.36
N ARG A 152 13.44 3.43 -13.76
CA ARG A 152 14.62 3.63 -12.90
C ARG A 152 14.55 2.78 -11.62
N ILE A 153 14.10 1.53 -11.76
CA ILE A 153 14.09 0.57 -10.66
C ILE A 153 15.45 -0.09 -10.57
N ASP A 154 16.03 -0.10 -9.39
CA ASP A 154 17.32 -0.74 -9.09
C ASP A 154 17.17 -2.26 -8.99
N PHE A 155 16.77 -2.87 -10.13
CA PHE A 155 16.42 -4.29 -10.22
C PHE A 155 17.61 -5.19 -9.86
N ASP A 156 18.83 -4.78 -10.17
CA ASP A 156 20.04 -5.55 -9.90
C ASP A 156 20.39 -5.62 -8.41
N GLU A 157 19.90 -4.65 -7.62
CA GLU A 157 19.99 -4.65 -6.15
C GLU A 157 19.00 -5.62 -5.50
N MET A 158 17.98 -6.06 -6.24
CA MET A 158 17.05 -7.06 -5.74
C MET A 158 17.74 -8.43 -5.60
N ASP A 159 17.44 -9.15 -4.50
CA ASP A 159 17.94 -10.51 -4.30
C ASP A 159 17.65 -11.41 -5.49
N LYS A 160 18.60 -12.30 -5.84
CA LYS A 160 18.49 -13.21 -7.01
C LYS A 160 17.27 -14.15 -6.95
N THR A 161 16.83 -14.51 -5.75
CA THR A 161 15.62 -15.33 -5.55
C THR A 161 14.38 -14.52 -5.89
N GLU A 162 14.33 -13.25 -5.46
CA GLU A 162 13.22 -12.33 -5.77
C GLU A 162 13.20 -11.98 -7.28
N GLN A 163 14.37 -11.78 -7.92
CA GLN A 163 14.42 -11.58 -9.38
C GLN A 163 13.83 -12.80 -10.14
N LYS A 164 14.16 -14.02 -9.72
CA LYS A 164 13.60 -15.26 -10.33
C LYS A 164 12.08 -15.34 -10.10
N LYS A 165 11.60 -15.05 -8.89
CA LYS A 165 10.16 -15.02 -8.57
C LYS A 165 9.42 -14.01 -9.44
N PHE A 166 9.97 -12.81 -9.60
CA PHE A 166 9.41 -11.77 -10.46
C PHE A 166 9.18 -12.29 -11.89
N TYR A 167 10.22 -12.84 -12.53
CA TYR A 167 10.08 -13.36 -13.89
C TYR A 167 9.12 -14.55 -14.00
N LEU A 168 9.01 -15.38 -12.95
CA LEU A 168 8.01 -16.45 -12.90
C LEU A 168 6.58 -15.91 -12.85
N MET A 169 6.33 -14.86 -12.06
CA MET A 169 5.02 -14.18 -12.01
C MET A 169 4.66 -13.56 -13.37
N ILE A 170 5.62 -12.88 -14.01
CA ILE A 170 5.41 -12.29 -15.34
C ILE A 170 5.04 -13.39 -16.36
N LYS A 171 5.82 -14.47 -16.43
CA LYS A 171 5.56 -15.59 -17.38
C LYS A 171 4.18 -16.22 -17.23
N LYS A 172 3.63 -16.24 -16.01
CA LYS A 172 2.28 -16.75 -15.75
C LYS A 172 1.17 -15.75 -16.13
N SER A 173 1.51 -14.49 -16.35
CA SER A 173 0.54 -13.40 -16.53
C SER A 173 0.51 -12.82 -17.95
N ILE A 174 1.50 -13.15 -18.78
CA ILE A 174 1.59 -12.89 -20.23
C ILE A 174 1.18 -14.17 -20.97
#